data_dd533f3caf521ac7959275f9050d97a9
#
_entry.id   dd533f3caf521ac7959275f9050d97a9
#
_cell.length_a   1.000
_cell.length_b   1.000
_cell.length_c   1.000
_cell.angle_alpha   90.00
_cell.angle_beta   90.00
_cell.angle_gamma   90.00
#
_symmetry.space_group_name_H-M   'P 1'
#
loop_
_entity.id
_entity.type
_entity.pdbx_description
1 polymer ?
#
loop_
_entity_poly.entity_id
_entity_poly.type
_entity_poly.pdbx_seq_one_letter_code
_entity_poly.pdbx_strand_id
1 'polypeptide(L)'
;MKGLRKLGPSNRWEEGLTSMKKSVIYLASDHAGFLLRGLIHRHLKANKYKVIDLGPGRKESVDYPDFGVKLAMELRNDDRSCGIAICGSGVGISIAVNRFPWVRAALVGSLEAARLSRQHNDANVLVLGERLID
;
A
#
# COMPACT_ATOMS: atom_id res chain seq x y z
N MET A 1 3.78 -14.05 8.19
CA MET A 1 2.61 -13.35 8.68
C MET A 1 2.23 -13.86 10.05
N LYS A 2 2.73 -13.18 11.06
CA LYS A 2 2.60 -13.61 12.45
C LYS A 2 1.16 -13.75 12.92
N GLY A 3 0.28 -12.81 12.53
CA GLY A 3 -1.12 -12.84 12.93
C GLY A 3 -1.85 -14.10 12.47
N LEU A 4 -1.62 -14.48 11.22
CA LEU A 4 -2.27 -15.65 10.65
C LEU A 4 -1.82 -16.95 11.31
N ARG A 5 -0.58 -17.02 11.78
CA ARG A 5 -0.06 -18.21 12.44
C ARG A 5 -0.65 -18.45 13.82
N LYS A 6 -1.16 -17.40 14.45
CA LYS A 6 -1.81 -17.51 15.77
C LYS A 6 -3.28 -17.90 15.68
N LEU A 7 -3.85 -17.87 14.48
CA LEU A 7 -5.24 -18.18 14.26
C LEU A 7 -5.43 -19.68 14.07
N GLY A 8 -6.57 -20.19 14.51
CA GLY A 8 -6.95 -21.59 14.31
C GLY A 8 -7.11 -21.91 12.83
N PRO A 9 -6.94 -23.18 12.42
CA PRO A 9 -7.00 -23.54 11.00
C PRO A 9 -8.33 -23.22 10.33
N SER A 10 -9.45 -23.33 11.05
CA SER A 10 -10.78 -23.19 10.49
C SER A 10 -11.21 -21.75 10.23
N ASN A 11 -10.65 -20.79 10.99
CA ASN A 11 -11.09 -19.40 10.91
C ASN A 11 -9.95 -18.41 10.60
N ARG A 12 -8.80 -18.93 10.32
CA ARG A 12 -7.58 -18.12 10.07
C ARG A 12 -7.80 -17.02 9.04
N TRP A 13 -8.39 -17.39 7.92
CA TRP A 13 -8.60 -16.45 6.82
C TRP A 13 -9.66 -15.41 7.15
N GLU A 14 -10.73 -15.84 7.80
CA GLU A 14 -11.81 -14.93 8.17
C GLU A 14 -11.34 -13.88 9.17
N GLU A 15 -10.61 -14.31 10.20
CA GLU A 15 -10.07 -13.39 11.19
C GLU A 15 -9.04 -12.44 10.58
N GLY A 16 -8.20 -12.95 9.70
CA GLY A 16 -7.22 -12.12 8.99
C GLY A 16 -7.90 -11.06 8.13
N LEU A 17 -8.93 -11.43 7.38
CA LEU A 17 -9.69 -10.51 6.57
C LEU A 17 -10.44 -9.48 7.43
N THR A 18 -11.04 -9.91 8.53
CA THR A 18 -11.73 -9.02 9.45
C THR A 18 -10.76 -7.99 10.04
N SER A 19 -9.57 -8.44 10.46
CA SER A 19 -8.54 -7.56 10.98
C SER A 19 -8.08 -6.55 9.94
N MET A 20 -7.84 -6.98 8.69
CA MET A 20 -7.48 -6.08 7.60
C MET A 20 -8.56 -5.03 7.32
N LYS A 21 -9.83 -5.44 7.34
CA LYS A 21 -10.94 -4.50 7.09
C LYS A 21 -11.08 -3.44 8.17
N LYS A 22 -10.62 -3.73 9.41
CA LYS A 22 -10.60 -2.76 10.51
C LYS A 22 -9.40 -1.84 10.44
N SER A 23 -8.36 -2.22 9.68
CA SER A 23 -7.16 -1.43 9.49
C SER A 23 -7.38 -0.38 8.42
N VAL A 24 -6.54 0.64 8.42
CA VAL A 24 -6.58 1.69 7.41
C VAL A 24 -5.62 1.34 6.28
N ILE A 25 -6.04 1.58 5.05
CA ILE A 25 -5.18 1.54 3.88
C ILE A 25 -4.91 2.98 3.47
N TYR A 26 -3.66 3.41 3.63
CA TYR A 26 -3.23 4.74 3.20
C TYR A 26 -2.81 4.68 1.74
N LEU A 27 -3.24 5.66 0.96
CA LEU A 27 -3.06 5.66 -0.48
C LEU A 27 -2.40 6.97 -0.88
N ALA A 28 -1.30 6.90 -1.62
CA ALA A 28 -0.57 8.07 -2.07
C ALA A 28 0.05 7.83 -3.44
N SER A 29 0.20 8.88 -4.22
CA SER A 29 0.88 8.81 -5.50
C SER A 29 1.54 10.15 -5.83
N ASP A 30 2.38 10.16 -6.87
CA ASP A 30 2.72 11.39 -7.56
C ASP A 30 1.72 11.63 -8.70
N HIS A 31 2.00 12.63 -9.55
CA HIS A 31 1.12 12.94 -10.68
C HIS A 31 1.03 11.79 -11.70
N ALA A 32 2.10 11.02 -11.87
CA ALA A 32 2.11 9.90 -12.81
C ALA A 32 1.25 8.73 -12.34
N GLY A 33 1.02 8.60 -11.02
CA GLY A 33 0.17 7.56 -10.47
C GLY A 33 -1.25 8.00 -10.15
N PHE A 34 -1.63 9.19 -10.55
CA PHE A 34 -2.91 9.79 -10.19
C PHE A 34 -4.12 8.97 -10.63
N LEU A 35 -4.13 8.54 -11.89
CA LEU A 35 -5.28 7.78 -12.42
C LEU A 35 -5.41 6.41 -11.78
N LEU A 36 -4.32 5.69 -11.67
CA LEU A 36 -4.34 4.36 -11.05
C LEU A 36 -4.74 4.45 -9.58
N ARG A 37 -4.26 5.47 -8.86
CA ARG A 37 -4.67 5.69 -7.48
C ARG A 37 -6.17 5.86 -7.37
N GLY A 38 -6.78 6.63 -8.27
CA GLY A 38 -8.22 6.82 -8.28
C GLY A 38 -8.99 5.53 -8.50
N LEU A 39 -8.52 4.68 -9.40
CA LEU A 39 -9.13 3.38 -9.65
C LEU A 39 -9.04 2.47 -8.44
N ILE A 40 -7.88 2.41 -7.81
CA ILE A 40 -7.66 1.60 -6.61
C ILE A 40 -8.53 2.11 -5.46
N HIS A 41 -8.60 3.41 -5.28
CA HIS A 41 -9.42 4.03 -4.24
C HIS A 41 -10.87 3.58 -4.37
N ARG A 42 -11.43 3.69 -5.57
CA ARG A 42 -12.82 3.28 -5.81
C ARG A 42 -13.03 1.79 -5.56
N HIS A 43 -12.09 0.95 -6.00
CA HIS A 43 -12.17 -0.49 -5.81
C HIS A 43 -12.16 -0.86 -4.32
N LEU A 44 -11.25 -0.28 -3.56
CA LEU A 44 -11.13 -0.57 -2.13
C LEU A 44 -12.35 -0.09 -1.36
N LYS A 45 -12.87 1.09 -1.67
CA LYS A 45 -14.08 1.58 -1.03
C LYS A 45 -15.30 0.73 -1.37
N ALA A 46 -15.42 0.28 -2.61
CA ALA A 46 -16.51 -0.61 -3.01
C ALA A 46 -16.47 -1.94 -2.25
N ASN A 47 -15.29 -2.38 -1.83
CA ASN A 47 -15.10 -3.60 -1.05
C ASN A 47 -15.05 -3.33 0.46
N LYS A 48 -15.47 -2.15 0.89
CA LYS A 48 -15.68 -1.76 2.29
C LYS A 48 -14.39 -1.67 3.11
N TYR A 49 -13.25 -1.46 2.47
CA TYR A 49 -12.02 -1.14 3.17
C TYR A 49 -12.03 0.31 3.61
N LYS A 50 -11.44 0.57 4.76
CA LYS A 50 -11.23 1.94 5.22
C LYS A 50 -9.98 2.49 4.53
N VAL A 51 -10.16 3.48 3.66
CA VAL A 51 -9.10 4.06 2.86
C VAL A 51 -8.94 5.54 3.20
N ILE A 52 -7.70 5.96 3.42
CA ILE A 52 -7.36 7.37 3.55
C ILE A 52 -6.48 7.74 2.38
N ASP A 53 -7.01 8.62 1.53
CA ASP A 53 -6.30 9.09 0.34
C ASP A 53 -5.47 10.32 0.71
N LEU A 54 -4.15 10.17 0.66
CA LEU A 54 -3.22 11.24 1.02
C LEU A 54 -2.93 12.19 -0.15
N GLY A 55 -3.44 11.89 -1.32
CA GLY A 55 -3.31 12.79 -2.47
C GLY A 55 -2.23 12.39 -3.46
N PRO A 56 -1.99 13.24 -4.45
CA PRO A 56 -2.51 14.58 -4.64
C PRO A 56 -4.00 14.63 -5.02
N GLY A 57 -4.67 15.75 -4.71
CA GLY A 57 -6.08 15.91 -4.99
C GLY A 57 -6.42 16.11 -6.46
N ARG A 58 -5.44 16.49 -7.27
CA ARG A 58 -5.61 16.71 -8.70
C ARG A 58 -4.33 16.31 -9.45
N LYS A 59 -4.50 16.11 -10.75
CA LYS A 59 -3.38 15.69 -11.61
C LYS A 59 -2.53 16.90 -12.01
N GLU A 60 -1.60 17.25 -11.14
CA GLU A 60 -0.61 18.29 -11.42
C GLU A 60 0.78 17.75 -11.06
N SER A 61 1.82 18.39 -11.60
CA SER A 61 3.18 17.92 -11.34
C SER A 61 3.54 18.07 -9.87
N VAL A 62 3.84 16.95 -9.22
CA VAL A 62 4.24 16.89 -7.81
C VAL A 62 5.38 15.88 -7.67
N ASP A 63 6.20 16.08 -6.67
CA ASP A 63 7.34 15.20 -6.43
C ASP A 63 6.92 13.96 -5.65
N TYR A 64 7.36 12.79 -6.14
CA TYR A 64 7.04 11.53 -5.48
C TYR A 64 7.58 11.44 -4.04
N PRO A 65 8.73 12.06 -3.67
CA PRO A 65 9.20 11.95 -2.29
C PRO A 65 8.23 12.55 -1.28
N ASP A 66 7.58 13.66 -1.62
CA ASP A 66 6.66 14.34 -0.71
C ASP A 66 5.50 13.44 -0.31
N PHE A 67 4.92 12.73 -1.28
CA PHE A 67 3.79 11.84 -1.00
C PHE A 67 4.23 10.52 -0.40
N GLY A 68 5.42 10.05 -0.74
CA GLY A 68 6.03 8.91 -0.08
C GLY A 68 6.27 9.16 1.42
N VAL A 69 6.80 10.33 1.75
CA VAL A 69 7.00 10.73 3.15
C VAL A 69 5.68 10.83 3.89
N LYS A 70 4.65 11.42 3.29
CA LYS A 70 3.32 11.48 3.91
C LYS A 70 2.84 10.08 4.29
N LEU A 71 2.93 9.14 3.35
CA LEU A 71 2.51 7.77 3.59
C LEU A 71 3.31 7.13 4.73
N ALA A 72 4.62 7.26 4.68
CA ALA A 72 5.49 6.69 5.70
C ALA A 72 5.17 7.24 7.09
N MET A 73 4.94 8.54 7.20
CA MET A 73 4.63 9.16 8.48
C MET A 73 3.31 8.67 9.07
N GLU A 74 2.31 8.39 8.22
CA GLU A 74 1.05 7.85 8.69
C GLU A 74 1.19 6.43 9.25
N LEU A 75 2.16 5.68 8.75
CA LEU A 75 2.40 4.30 9.22
C LEU A 75 3.29 4.21 10.46
N ARG A 76 3.87 5.32 10.89
CA ARG A 76 4.93 5.30 11.91
C ARG A 76 4.53 4.60 13.21
N ASN A 77 3.33 4.85 13.70
CA ASN A 77 2.85 4.27 14.95
C ASN A 77 1.60 3.42 14.75
N ASP A 78 1.45 2.88 13.54
CA ASP A 78 0.25 2.12 13.16
C ASP A 78 0.68 0.85 12.45
N ASP A 79 1.06 -0.16 13.24
CA ASP A 79 1.53 -1.44 12.72
C ASP A 79 0.40 -2.34 12.20
N ARG A 80 -0.85 -1.92 12.35
CA ARG A 80 -2.02 -2.65 11.85
C ARG A 80 -2.46 -2.18 10.47
N SER A 81 -2.03 -1.01 10.06
CA SER A 81 -2.39 -0.42 8.77
C SER A 81 -1.33 -0.72 7.72
N CYS A 82 -1.68 -0.47 6.49
CA CYS A 82 -0.77 -0.65 5.36
C CYS A 82 -0.92 0.51 4.38
N GLY A 83 -0.05 0.55 3.39
CA GLY A 83 -0.05 1.60 2.40
C GLY A 83 0.03 1.08 0.98
N ILE A 84 -0.43 1.89 0.05
CA ILE A 84 -0.24 1.68 -1.38
C ILE A 84 0.33 2.98 -1.94
N ALA A 85 1.50 2.89 -2.55
CA ALA A 85 2.21 4.03 -3.12
C ALA A 85 2.41 3.80 -4.61
N ILE A 86 2.15 4.83 -5.41
CA ILE A 86 2.17 4.70 -6.86
C ILE A 86 2.94 5.87 -7.46
N CYS A 87 3.84 5.58 -8.38
CA CYS A 87 4.42 6.59 -9.27
C CYS A 87 4.55 6.00 -10.68
N GLY A 88 5.24 6.64 -11.57
CA GLY A 88 5.34 6.17 -12.95
C GLY A 88 5.95 4.78 -13.06
N SER A 89 7.11 4.58 -12.50
CA SER A 89 7.80 3.27 -12.49
C SER A 89 7.65 2.54 -11.16
N GLY A 90 7.27 3.23 -10.10
CA GLY A 90 7.26 2.71 -8.75
C GLY A 90 8.63 2.74 -8.08
N VAL A 91 9.72 2.84 -8.85
CA VAL A 91 11.08 2.76 -8.31
C VAL A 91 11.39 3.91 -7.36
N GLY A 92 11.13 5.14 -7.79
CA GLY A 92 11.45 6.32 -6.98
C GLY A 92 10.71 6.36 -5.66
N ILE A 93 9.40 6.13 -5.69
CA ILE A 93 8.61 6.18 -4.47
C ILE A 93 8.94 5.00 -3.54
N SER A 94 9.31 3.85 -4.09
CA SER A 94 9.74 2.71 -3.29
C SER A 94 11.03 3.03 -2.52
N ILE A 95 11.98 3.69 -3.17
CA ILE A 95 13.22 4.12 -2.51
C ILE A 95 12.91 5.13 -1.41
N ALA A 96 12.05 6.11 -1.70
CA ALA A 96 11.70 7.15 -0.75
C ALA A 96 11.06 6.58 0.53
N VAL A 97 10.07 5.70 0.40
CA VAL A 97 9.36 5.17 1.57
C VAL A 97 10.20 4.16 2.35
N ASN A 98 11.06 3.40 1.67
CA ASN A 98 11.91 2.41 2.34
C ASN A 98 13.05 3.03 3.16
N ARG A 99 13.21 4.34 3.13
CA ARG A 99 14.19 5.02 3.99
C ARG A 99 13.76 5.05 5.45
N PHE A 100 12.52 4.77 5.73
CA PHE A 100 11.98 4.77 7.10
C PHE A 100 12.00 3.35 7.67
N PRO A 101 12.55 3.16 8.90
CA PRO A 101 12.73 1.81 9.44
C PRO A 101 11.43 1.01 9.63
N TRP A 102 10.31 1.68 9.80
CA TRP A 102 9.00 1.04 9.99
C TRP A 102 8.30 0.71 8.68
N VAL A 103 8.87 1.10 7.54
CA VAL A 103 8.29 0.82 6.22
C VAL A 103 9.01 -0.36 5.58
N ARG A 104 8.21 -1.30 5.09
CA ARG A 104 8.68 -2.44 4.30
C ARG A 104 7.90 -2.42 3.00
N ALA A 105 8.37 -1.63 2.05
CA ALA A 105 7.70 -1.43 0.77
C ALA A 105 8.23 -2.37 -0.28
N ALA A 106 7.32 -3.01 -0.99
CA ALA A 106 7.64 -3.94 -2.06
C ALA A 106 7.14 -3.39 -3.40
N LEU A 107 8.06 -3.12 -4.31
CA LEU A 107 7.73 -2.78 -5.69
C LEU A 107 7.39 -4.07 -6.42
N VAL A 108 6.15 -4.20 -6.86
CA VAL A 108 5.67 -5.42 -7.48
C VAL A 108 5.12 -5.16 -8.87
N GLY A 109 5.30 -6.13 -9.75
CA GLY A 109 4.78 -6.09 -11.11
C GLY A 109 3.85 -7.24 -11.43
N SER A 110 3.52 -8.08 -10.44
CA SER A 110 2.64 -9.23 -10.66
C SER A 110 1.90 -9.58 -9.37
N LEU A 111 0.80 -10.30 -9.52
CA LEU A 111 0.05 -10.81 -8.37
C LEU A 111 0.92 -11.74 -7.52
N GLU A 112 1.74 -12.56 -8.16
CA GLU A 112 2.60 -13.48 -7.44
C GLU A 112 3.62 -12.74 -6.58
N ALA A 113 4.27 -11.72 -7.13
CA ALA A 113 5.21 -10.89 -6.37
C ALA A 113 4.53 -10.20 -5.20
N ALA A 114 3.31 -9.69 -5.40
CA ALA A 114 2.54 -9.05 -4.33
C ALA A 114 2.25 -10.05 -3.21
N ARG A 115 1.80 -11.25 -3.55
CA ARG A 115 1.51 -12.29 -2.58
C ARG A 115 2.75 -12.68 -1.78
N LEU A 116 3.86 -12.90 -2.47
CA LEU A 116 5.12 -13.29 -1.82
C LEU A 116 5.68 -12.19 -0.92
N SER A 117 5.48 -10.93 -1.29
CA SER A 117 5.93 -9.82 -0.45
C SER A 117 5.28 -9.85 0.94
N ARG A 118 4.01 -10.30 1.01
CA ARG A 118 3.34 -10.48 2.28
C ARG A 118 3.77 -11.77 2.99
N GLN A 119 3.83 -12.87 2.27
CA GLN A 119 4.12 -14.18 2.86
C GLN A 119 5.54 -14.31 3.38
N HIS A 120 6.51 -13.77 2.65
CA HIS A 120 7.92 -13.96 2.97
C HIS A 120 8.59 -12.72 3.57
N ASN A 121 8.11 -11.54 3.25
CA ASN A 121 8.80 -10.31 3.63
C ASN A 121 8.00 -9.42 4.57
N ASP A 122 6.76 -9.79 4.87
CA ASP A 122 5.89 -8.98 5.75
C ASP A 122 5.83 -7.51 5.30
N ALA A 123 5.72 -7.30 3.99
CA ALA A 123 5.65 -5.95 3.44
C ALA A 123 4.39 -5.25 3.92
N ASN A 124 4.51 -3.99 4.31
CA ASN A 124 3.37 -3.17 4.74
C ASN A 124 3.01 -2.08 3.75
N VAL A 125 3.78 -1.91 2.68
CA VAL A 125 3.47 -0.98 1.61
C VAL A 125 3.61 -1.70 0.28
N LEU A 126 2.53 -1.64 -0.52
CA LEU A 126 2.53 -2.11 -1.89
C LEU A 126 2.91 -0.93 -2.78
N VAL A 127 3.92 -1.10 -3.62
CA VAL A 127 4.34 -0.06 -4.56
C VAL A 127 4.09 -0.52 -5.98
N LEU A 128 3.44 0.35 -6.74
CA LEU A 128 3.08 0.07 -8.13
C LEU A 128 3.62 1.17 -9.05
N GLY A 129 4.00 0.77 -10.26
CA GLY A 129 4.37 1.69 -11.32
C GLY A 129 3.25 1.75 -12.36
N GLU A 130 2.56 2.89 -12.47
CA GLU A 130 1.41 3.00 -13.37
C GLU A 130 1.78 2.69 -14.83
N ARG A 131 3.01 3.01 -15.25
CA ARG A 131 3.47 2.77 -16.61
C ARG A 131 3.88 1.33 -16.87
N LEU A 132 4.01 0.51 -15.83
CA LEU A 132 4.58 -0.84 -15.90
C LEU A 132 3.57 -1.94 -15.62
N ILE A 133 2.34 -1.59 -15.27
CA ILE A 133 1.28 -2.57 -15.01
C ILE A 133 0.08 -2.30 -15.92
N ASP A 134 -0.69 -3.34 -16.18
CA ASP A 134 -1.87 -3.27 -17.05
C ASP A 134 -3.14 -2.90 -16.28
#